data_8f6f2c29e0fb2f711b414f8a317e5c82
#
_entry.id   8f6f2c29e0fb2f711b414f8a317e5c82
#
_cell.length_a   1.000
_cell.length_b   1.000
_cell.length_c   1.000
_cell.angle_alpha   90.00
_cell.angle_beta   90.00
_cell.angle_gamma   90.00
#
_symmetry.space_group_name_H-M   'P 1'
#
loop_
_entity.id
_entity.type
_entity.pdbx_description
1 polymer ?
#
loop_
_entity_poly.entity_id
_entity_poly.type
_entity_poly.pdbx_seq_one_letter_code
_entity_poly.pdbx_strand_id
1 'polypeptide(L)'
;WWLFIGLAVAFFVTGKNLDKKAGIESIEDETAQAESDAEEIRKPENVVSLLQVDPIELEFGYGIIPLADVNQGGDLLDRVVMIRRQIALELGTVVPIIRLRDNIQLNPNQYVIKIKGIQVTEGEILFDHYMAMNPGYVEEEITGIPTFEPSFHLPAIWITESQRERAESLGYTVVDPPSIIATHLTEVIRS
;
A
#
# COMPACT_ATOMS: atom_id res chain seq x y z
N TRP A 1 -75.56 11.04 19.19
CA TRP A 1 -74.68 9.89 19.44
C TRP A 1 -74.25 9.17 18.16
N TRP A 2 -75.11 9.18 17.19
CA TRP A 2 -74.82 8.58 15.88
C TRP A 2 -73.75 9.34 15.06
N LEU A 3 -73.65 10.63 15.28
CA LEU A 3 -72.57 11.47 14.68
C LEU A 3 -71.17 11.07 15.12
N PHE A 4 -71.01 10.65 16.37
CA PHE A 4 -69.70 10.20 16.89
C PHE A 4 -69.30 8.81 16.36
N ILE A 5 -70.26 7.94 16.10
CA ILE A 5 -70.03 6.61 15.53
C ILE A 5 -69.59 6.77 14.04
N GLY A 6 -70.25 7.68 13.31
CA GLY A 6 -69.83 7.96 11.92
C GLY A 6 -68.43 8.56 11.79
N LEU A 7 -68.06 9.44 12.74
CA LEU A 7 -66.71 10.03 12.77
C LEU A 7 -65.61 8.99 13.13
N ALA A 8 -65.93 8.07 14.08
CA ALA A 8 -64.99 6.99 14.44
C ALA A 8 -64.74 6.01 13.30
N VAL A 9 -65.79 5.65 12.54
CA VAL A 9 -65.66 4.78 11.36
C VAL A 9 -64.89 5.46 10.22
N ALA A 10 -65.10 6.76 10.01
CA ALA A 10 -64.36 7.52 9.01
C ALA A 10 -62.86 7.58 9.34
N PHE A 11 -62.50 7.81 10.63
CA PHE A 11 -61.10 7.80 11.07
C PHE A 11 -60.44 6.39 10.98
N PHE A 12 -61.20 5.36 11.28
CA PHE A 12 -60.72 3.98 11.19
C PHE A 12 -60.43 3.54 9.74
N VAL A 13 -61.29 3.95 8.81
CA VAL A 13 -61.08 3.64 7.36
C VAL A 13 -59.96 4.47 6.77
N THR A 14 -59.81 5.73 7.13
CA THR A 14 -58.69 6.56 6.71
C THR A 14 -57.35 6.11 7.29
N GLY A 15 -57.31 5.69 8.57
CA GLY A 15 -56.12 5.13 9.21
C GLY A 15 -55.62 3.84 8.50
N LYS A 16 -56.55 2.88 8.20
CA LYS A 16 -56.15 1.66 7.50
C LYS A 16 -55.68 1.87 6.07
N ASN A 17 -56.16 2.92 5.38
CA ASN A 17 -55.72 3.22 4.05
C ASN A 17 -54.35 3.91 4.04
N LEU A 18 -54.01 4.69 5.06
CA LEU A 18 -52.71 5.31 5.24
C LEU A 18 -51.63 4.27 5.58
N ASP A 19 -51.95 3.33 6.49
CA ASP A 19 -50.99 2.26 6.84
C ASP A 19 -50.70 1.32 5.67
N LYS A 20 -51.70 1.04 4.81
CA LYS A 20 -51.47 0.25 3.60
C LYS A 20 -50.60 0.99 2.55
N LYS A 21 -50.75 2.30 2.40
CA LYS A 21 -49.89 3.07 1.47
C LYS A 21 -48.47 3.19 1.97
N ALA A 22 -48.25 3.47 3.23
CA ALA A 22 -46.92 3.55 3.81
C ALA A 22 -46.16 2.22 3.78
N GLY A 23 -46.88 1.08 3.97
CA GLY A 23 -46.27 -0.25 3.88
C GLY A 23 -45.92 -0.70 2.47
N ILE A 24 -46.62 -0.21 1.46
CA ILE A 24 -46.33 -0.54 0.05
C ILE A 24 -45.18 0.31 -0.48
N GLU A 25 -45.14 1.61 -0.17
CA GLU A 25 -44.04 2.49 -0.57
C GLU A 25 -42.70 2.06 0.06
N SER A 26 -42.68 1.60 1.33
CA SER A 26 -41.44 1.13 1.96
C SER A 26 -40.93 -0.20 1.36
N ILE A 27 -41.81 -1.08 0.91
CA ILE A 27 -41.43 -2.36 0.27
C ILE A 27 -40.96 -2.12 -1.17
N GLU A 28 -41.59 -1.16 -1.90
CA GLU A 28 -41.16 -0.81 -3.25
C GLU A 28 -39.79 -0.11 -3.25
N ASP A 29 -39.51 0.76 -2.27
CA ASP A 29 -38.20 1.40 -2.11
C ASP A 29 -37.11 0.40 -1.70
N GLU A 30 -37.39 -0.53 -0.78
CA GLU A 30 -36.42 -1.57 -0.41
C GLU A 30 -36.15 -2.56 -1.54
N THR A 31 -37.18 -2.92 -2.32
CA THR A 31 -36.98 -3.80 -3.48
C THR A 31 -36.28 -3.09 -4.63
N ALA A 32 -36.56 -1.81 -4.87
CA ALA A 32 -35.87 -1.01 -5.89
C ALA A 32 -34.38 -0.80 -5.52
N GLN A 33 -34.06 -0.57 -4.24
CA GLN A 33 -32.69 -0.48 -3.77
C GLN A 33 -31.97 -1.83 -3.85
N ALA A 34 -32.61 -2.92 -3.45
CA ALA A 34 -32.04 -4.26 -3.54
C ALA A 34 -31.80 -4.70 -5.00
N GLU A 35 -32.67 -4.32 -5.93
CA GLU A 35 -32.48 -4.57 -7.37
C GLU A 35 -31.38 -3.68 -7.95
N SER A 36 -31.27 -2.41 -7.53
CA SER A 36 -30.18 -1.50 -7.93
C SER A 36 -28.84 -2.01 -7.43
N ASP A 37 -28.72 -2.42 -6.17
CA ASP A 37 -27.52 -2.98 -5.60
C ASP A 37 -27.13 -4.33 -6.24
N ALA A 38 -28.12 -5.15 -6.58
CA ALA A 38 -27.91 -6.42 -7.29
C ALA A 38 -27.50 -6.20 -8.76
N GLU A 39 -27.99 -5.16 -9.42
CA GLU A 39 -27.54 -4.78 -10.77
C GLU A 39 -26.13 -4.19 -10.77
N GLU A 40 -25.78 -3.42 -9.73
CA GLU A 40 -24.44 -2.86 -9.59
C GLU A 40 -23.40 -3.96 -9.34
N ILE A 41 -23.75 -4.99 -8.57
CA ILE A 41 -22.91 -6.18 -8.35
C ILE A 41 -22.77 -7.04 -9.61
N ARG A 42 -23.77 -7.01 -10.50
CA ARG A 42 -23.79 -7.80 -11.76
C ARG A 42 -23.09 -7.14 -12.93
N LYS A 43 -22.69 -5.86 -12.81
CA LYS A 43 -21.95 -5.20 -13.90
C LYS A 43 -20.59 -5.90 -14.07
N PRO A 44 -20.25 -6.33 -15.29
CA PRO A 44 -18.95 -6.99 -15.56
C PRO A 44 -17.75 -6.14 -15.12
N GLU A 45 -17.89 -4.82 -15.13
CA GLU A 45 -16.87 -3.86 -14.70
C GLU A 45 -16.53 -3.99 -13.21
N ASN A 46 -17.49 -4.31 -12.34
CA ASN A 46 -17.24 -4.51 -10.91
C ASN A 46 -16.52 -5.84 -10.62
N VAL A 47 -16.80 -6.88 -11.40
CA VAL A 47 -16.08 -8.16 -11.26
C VAL A 47 -14.64 -8.02 -11.73
N VAL A 48 -14.40 -7.24 -12.79
CA VAL A 48 -13.04 -6.95 -13.29
C VAL A 48 -12.25 -6.13 -12.29
N SER A 49 -12.87 -5.19 -11.57
CA SER A 49 -12.19 -4.41 -10.52
C SER A 49 -11.79 -5.26 -9.30
N LEU A 50 -12.56 -6.29 -8.97
CA LEU A 50 -12.23 -7.27 -7.93
C LEU A 50 -11.11 -8.23 -8.33
N LEU A 51 -10.87 -8.38 -9.63
CA LEU A 51 -9.81 -9.19 -10.21
C LEU A 51 -8.57 -8.36 -10.59
N GLN A 52 -8.57 -7.06 -10.33
CA GLN A 52 -7.40 -6.23 -10.57
C GLN A 52 -6.29 -6.57 -9.59
N VAL A 53 -5.38 -7.40 -10.04
CA VAL A 53 -4.08 -7.59 -9.38
C VAL A 53 -3.29 -6.31 -9.58
N ASP A 54 -2.83 -5.71 -8.50
CA ASP A 54 -2.00 -4.50 -8.57
C ASP A 54 -0.77 -4.80 -9.44
N PRO A 55 -0.43 -3.90 -10.39
CA PRO A 55 0.66 -4.17 -11.33
C PRO A 55 2.00 -4.32 -10.64
N ILE A 56 2.26 -3.50 -9.60
CA ILE A 56 3.48 -3.53 -8.79
C ILE A 56 3.09 -3.35 -7.31
N GLU A 57 3.57 -4.24 -6.45
CA GLU A 57 3.36 -4.18 -5.02
C GLU A 57 4.70 -4.29 -4.29
N LEU A 58 4.88 -3.47 -3.27
CA LEU A 58 5.95 -3.56 -2.29
C LEU A 58 5.32 -3.96 -0.96
N GLU A 59 5.52 -5.21 -0.57
CA GLU A 59 5.11 -5.70 0.74
C GLU A 59 6.28 -5.71 1.70
N PHE A 60 6.05 -5.39 2.97
CA PHE A 60 7.10 -5.32 3.97
C PHE A 60 6.63 -5.76 5.35
N GLY A 61 7.57 -6.31 6.12
CA GLY A 61 7.37 -6.72 7.50
C GLY A 61 7.21 -5.53 8.45
N TYR A 62 6.74 -5.80 9.65
CA TYR A 62 6.36 -4.76 10.62
C TYR A 62 7.53 -3.87 11.06
N GLY A 63 8.78 -4.32 11.01
CA GLY A 63 9.96 -3.52 11.33
C GLY A 63 10.27 -2.42 10.32
N ILE A 64 9.68 -2.49 9.11
CA ILE A 64 9.86 -1.50 8.05
C ILE A 64 8.72 -0.46 8.05
N ILE A 65 7.61 -0.71 8.75
CA ILE A 65 6.47 0.22 8.82
C ILE A 65 6.88 1.66 9.13
N PRO A 66 7.82 1.94 10.08
CA PRO A 66 8.22 3.31 10.37
C PRO A 66 8.78 4.07 9.16
N LEU A 67 9.35 3.38 8.17
CA LEU A 67 9.84 4.01 6.94
C LEU A 67 8.70 4.45 6.01
N ALA A 68 7.55 3.81 6.09
CA ALA A 68 6.37 4.11 5.27
C ALA A 68 5.36 5.01 5.98
N ASP A 69 5.41 5.11 7.31
CA ASP A 69 4.47 5.91 8.09
C ASP A 69 4.93 7.36 8.22
N VAL A 70 4.23 8.26 7.54
CA VAL A 70 4.50 9.72 7.57
C VAL A 70 4.45 10.30 8.99
N ASN A 71 3.59 9.75 9.87
CA ASN A 71 3.49 10.21 11.26
C ASN A 71 4.73 9.87 12.09
N GLN A 72 5.51 8.89 11.66
CA GLN A 72 6.79 8.50 12.25
C GLN A 72 8.00 9.09 11.52
N GLY A 73 7.76 9.99 10.56
CA GLY A 73 8.80 10.63 9.77
C GLY A 73 9.28 9.80 8.58
N GLY A 74 8.53 8.74 8.23
CA GLY A 74 8.83 7.91 7.07
C GLY A 74 8.57 8.64 5.75
N ASP A 75 9.47 8.50 4.79
CA ASP A 75 9.43 9.14 3.47
C ASP A 75 9.41 8.13 2.31
N LEU A 76 9.27 6.84 2.60
CA LEU A 76 9.31 5.78 1.59
C LEU A 76 8.22 5.98 0.51
N LEU A 77 7.02 6.40 0.90
CA LEU A 77 5.93 6.65 -0.03
C LEU A 77 6.28 7.78 -1.02
N ASP A 78 6.84 8.88 -0.52
CA ASP A 78 7.24 10.01 -1.35
C ASP A 78 8.36 9.63 -2.32
N ARG A 79 9.31 8.82 -1.86
CA ARG A 79 10.39 8.29 -2.71
C ARG A 79 9.83 7.40 -3.82
N VAL A 80 8.89 6.52 -3.52
CA VAL A 80 8.23 5.67 -4.52
C VAL A 80 7.50 6.51 -5.58
N VAL A 81 6.83 7.59 -5.18
CA VAL A 81 6.19 8.52 -6.12
C VAL A 81 7.22 9.22 -7.00
N MET A 82 8.34 9.67 -6.44
CA MET A 82 9.42 10.30 -7.19
C MET A 82 10.07 9.34 -8.19
N ILE A 83 10.34 8.10 -7.79
CA ILE A 83 10.91 7.07 -8.66
C ILE A 83 10.00 6.78 -9.83
N ARG A 84 8.70 6.59 -9.61
CA ARG A 84 7.73 6.40 -10.69
C ARG A 84 7.82 7.51 -11.74
N ARG A 85 7.87 8.76 -11.27
CA ARG A 85 7.97 9.93 -12.15
C ARG A 85 9.28 9.94 -12.92
N GLN A 86 10.38 9.66 -12.25
CA GLN A 86 11.70 9.63 -12.87
C GLN A 86 11.78 8.55 -13.95
N ILE A 87 11.38 7.31 -13.63
CA ILE A 87 11.40 6.20 -14.60
C ILE A 87 10.47 6.49 -15.78
N ALA A 88 9.29 7.07 -15.54
CA ALA A 88 8.38 7.44 -16.61
C ALA A 88 9.00 8.46 -17.58
N LEU A 89 9.76 9.43 -17.08
CA LEU A 89 10.49 10.41 -17.89
C LEU A 89 11.67 9.79 -18.63
N GLU A 90 12.41 8.89 -17.98
CA GLU A 90 13.57 8.22 -18.58
C GLU A 90 13.17 7.24 -19.70
N LEU A 91 12.15 6.43 -19.45
CA LEU A 91 11.70 5.40 -20.39
C LEU A 91 10.66 5.88 -21.40
N GLY A 92 10.11 7.09 -21.21
CA GLY A 92 9.03 7.61 -22.04
C GLY A 92 7.74 6.81 -21.95
N THR A 93 7.50 6.09 -20.85
CA THR A 93 6.34 5.24 -20.64
C THR A 93 5.66 5.52 -19.30
N VAL A 94 4.38 5.12 -19.17
CA VAL A 94 3.65 5.28 -17.92
C VAL A 94 3.97 4.11 -16.98
N VAL A 95 4.62 4.41 -15.85
CA VAL A 95 4.83 3.42 -14.79
C VAL A 95 3.53 3.27 -13.98
N PRO A 96 3.00 2.06 -13.82
CA PRO A 96 1.81 1.81 -13.02
C PRO A 96 1.94 2.29 -11.58
N ILE A 97 0.81 2.32 -10.86
CA ILE A 97 0.81 2.60 -9.43
C ILE A 97 1.54 1.49 -8.70
N ILE A 98 2.43 1.86 -7.78
CA ILE A 98 3.14 0.95 -6.89
C ILE A 98 2.42 1.00 -5.56
N ARG A 99 1.86 -0.14 -5.13
CA ARG A 99 1.18 -0.24 -3.84
C ARG A 99 2.14 -0.67 -2.75
N LEU A 100 2.11 0.07 -1.65
CA LEU A 100 2.81 -0.28 -0.41
C LEU A 100 1.81 -0.99 0.50
N ARG A 101 2.21 -2.18 1.01
CA ARG A 101 1.39 -2.98 1.93
C ARG A 101 2.25 -3.56 3.05
N ASP A 102 1.75 -3.50 4.26
CA ASP A 102 2.28 -4.28 5.36
C ASP A 102 1.85 -5.75 5.23
N ASN A 103 2.76 -6.66 5.56
CA ASN A 103 2.51 -8.10 5.54
C ASN A 103 3.09 -8.76 6.79
N ILE A 104 2.20 -9.16 7.70
CA ILE A 104 2.57 -9.81 8.97
C ILE A 104 3.17 -11.21 8.80
N GLN A 105 3.10 -11.81 7.62
CA GLN A 105 3.68 -13.11 7.33
C GLN A 105 5.17 -13.03 7.00
N LEU A 106 5.66 -11.83 6.65
CA LEU A 106 7.08 -11.59 6.38
C LEU A 106 7.87 -11.46 7.68
N ASN A 107 9.18 -11.75 7.61
CA ASN A 107 10.08 -11.40 8.69
C ASN A 107 10.04 -9.88 8.96
N PRO A 108 10.29 -9.42 10.19
CA PRO A 108 10.14 -8.00 10.54
C PRO A 108 10.85 -7.03 9.62
N ASN A 109 12.06 -7.39 9.20
CA ASN A 109 12.96 -6.55 8.39
C ASN A 109 12.96 -6.92 6.91
N GLN A 110 12.12 -7.86 6.50
CA GLN A 110 12.02 -8.34 5.13
C GLN A 110 11.02 -7.50 4.34
N TYR A 111 11.34 -7.27 3.09
CA TYR A 111 10.39 -6.78 2.09
C TYR A 111 10.43 -7.65 0.84
N VAL A 112 9.32 -7.66 0.09
CA VAL A 112 9.19 -8.36 -1.18
C VAL A 112 8.61 -7.42 -2.22
N ILE A 113 9.07 -7.55 -3.46
CA ILE A 113 8.52 -6.84 -4.60
C ILE A 113 7.77 -7.85 -5.46
N LYS A 114 6.51 -7.53 -5.75
CA LYS A 114 5.63 -8.35 -6.60
C LYS A 114 5.25 -7.58 -7.86
N ILE A 115 5.24 -8.30 -8.98
CA ILE A 115 4.70 -7.82 -10.25
C ILE A 115 3.52 -8.71 -10.60
N LYS A 116 2.33 -8.11 -10.77
CA LYS A 116 1.09 -8.81 -11.05
C LYS A 116 0.81 -9.98 -10.08
N GLY A 117 1.06 -9.73 -8.78
CA GLY A 117 0.86 -10.70 -7.71
C GLY A 117 1.96 -11.78 -7.59
N ILE A 118 2.95 -11.80 -8.47
CA ILE A 118 4.06 -12.76 -8.43
C ILE A 118 5.26 -12.09 -7.77
N GLN A 119 5.80 -12.70 -6.72
CA GLN A 119 7.04 -12.25 -6.10
C GLN A 119 8.20 -12.40 -7.08
N VAL A 120 8.86 -11.29 -7.38
CA VAL A 120 10.00 -11.25 -8.31
C VAL A 120 11.33 -11.15 -7.58
N THR A 121 11.33 -10.52 -6.41
CA THR A 121 12.53 -10.38 -5.57
C THR A 121 12.16 -10.08 -4.12
N GLU A 122 13.14 -10.17 -3.24
CA GLU A 122 13.05 -9.82 -1.83
C GLU A 122 14.33 -9.15 -1.34
N GLY A 123 14.28 -8.51 -0.20
CA GLY A 123 15.43 -7.91 0.47
C GLY A 123 15.19 -7.77 1.96
N GLU A 124 16.24 -7.39 2.67
CA GLU A 124 16.20 -7.16 4.10
C GLU A 124 16.74 -5.77 4.42
N ILE A 125 16.10 -5.08 5.37
CA ILE A 125 16.43 -3.73 5.80
C ILE A 125 16.47 -3.65 7.32
N LEU A 126 17.53 -3.09 7.87
CA LEU A 126 17.59 -2.70 9.27
C LEU A 126 17.19 -1.22 9.38
N PHE A 127 16.03 -0.96 9.95
CA PHE A 127 15.37 0.36 10.01
C PHE A 127 16.27 1.46 10.64
N ASP A 128 16.99 1.13 11.71
CA ASP A 128 17.81 2.05 12.52
C ASP A 128 19.30 2.02 12.15
N HIS A 129 19.64 1.44 11.00
CA HIS A 129 21.01 1.31 10.50
C HIS A 129 21.16 1.96 9.12
N TYR A 130 22.41 2.18 8.74
CA TYR A 130 22.81 2.58 7.40
C TYR A 130 23.60 1.49 6.73
N MET A 131 23.47 1.37 5.43
CA MET A 131 24.26 0.43 4.64
C MET A 131 25.53 1.12 4.13
N ALA A 132 26.68 0.61 4.51
CA ALA A 132 27.98 1.08 4.04
C ALA A 132 28.56 0.09 3.03
N MET A 133 28.92 0.59 1.85
CA MET A 133 29.53 -0.18 0.78
C MET A 133 30.93 0.34 0.50
N ASN A 134 31.91 -0.56 0.45
CA ASN A 134 33.28 -0.22 0.07
C ASN A 134 33.35 -0.12 -1.48
N PRO A 135 33.69 1.03 -2.04
CA PRO A 135 33.82 1.20 -3.50
C PRO A 135 35.07 0.52 -4.09
N GLY A 136 35.82 -0.22 -3.29
CA GLY A 136 36.96 -1.03 -3.75
C GLY A 136 38.35 -0.42 -3.50
N TYR A 137 38.42 0.79 -2.93
CA TYR A 137 39.69 1.47 -2.65
C TYR A 137 39.87 1.84 -1.18
N VAL A 138 38.92 1.51 -0.33
CA VAL A 138 39.01 1.80 1.11
C VAL A 138 39.70 0.63 1.81
N GLU A 139 40.86 0.90 2.42
CA GLU A 139 41.69 -0.11 3.12
C GLU A 139 41.25 -0.30 4.57
N GLU A 140 40.71 0.75 5.21
CA GLU A 140 40.29 0.69 6.62
C GLU A 140 38.90 0.06 6.72
N GLU A 141 38.82 -1.07 7.41
CA GLU A 141 37.55 -1.80 7.62
C GLU A 141 36.73 -1.14 8.74
N ILE A 142 35.43 -1.07 8.51
CA ILE A 142 34.45 -0.64 9.52
C ILE A 142 33.75 -1.86 10.07
N THR A 143 33.60 -1.91 11.39
CA THR A 143 32.88 -2.96 12.09
C THR A 143 31.36 -2.75 11.96
N GLY A 144 30.64 -3.79 11.58
CA GLY A 144 29.18 -3.77 11.45
C GLY A 144 28.63 -5.17 11.17
N ILE A 145 27.40 -5.26 10.77
CA ILE A 145 26.73 -6.51 10.44
C ILE A 145 26.89 -6.75 8.92
N PRO A 146 27.61 -7.81 8.51
CA PRO A 146 27.82 -8.12 7.09
C PRO A 146 26.48 -8.38 6.39
N THR A 147 26.34 -7.85 5.18
CA THR A 147 25.15 -8.02 4.35
C THR A 147 25.50 -7.88 2.87
N PHE A 148 24.49 -7.96 2.02
CA PHE A 148 24.60 -7.65 0.59
C PHE A 148 23.58 -6.59 0.22
N GLU A 149 23.97 -5.67 -0.64
CA GLU A 149 23.07 -4.72 -1.27
C GLU A 149 22.13 -5.47 -2.22
N PRO A 150 20.79 -5.31 -2.09
CA PRO A 150 19.83 -6.20 -2.75
C PRO A 150 19.71 -6.04 -4.25
N SER A 151 20.03 -4.85 -4.82
CA SER A 151 19.85 -4.60 -6.25
C SER A 151 20.93 -5.28 -7.11
N PHE A 152 22.19 -5.14 -6.70
CA PHE A 152 23.35 -5.59 -7.45
C PHE A 152 24.15 -6.69 -6.74
N HIS A 153 23.67 -7.10 -5.58
CA HIS A 153 24.28 -8.13 -4.74
C HIS A 153 25.73 -7.83 -4.34
N LEU A 154 26.03 -6.54 -4.12
CA LEU A 154 27.35 -6.09 -3.69
C LEU A 154 27.55 -6.31 -2.19
N PRO A 155 28.77 -6.70 -1.76
CA PRO A 155 29.08 -6.78 -0.34
C PRO A 155 28.88 -5.44 0.37
N ALA A 156 28.19 -5.46 1.49
CA ALA A 156 27.84 -4.30 2.28
C ALA A 156 27.88 -4.62 3.79
N ILE A 157 27.81 -3.59 4.59
CA ILE A 157 27.84 -3.70 6.06
C ILE A 157 26.77 -2.76 6.62
N TRP A 158 25.92 -3.28 7.51
CA TRP A 158 25.05 -2.45 8.30
C TRP A 158 25.84 -1.78 9.42
N ILE A 159 25.80 -0.46 9.48
CA ILE A 159 26.45 0.38 10.47
C ILE A 159 25.41 1.21 11.23
N THR A 160 25.77 1.63 12.45
CA THR A 160 24.91 2.51 13.25
C THR A 160 25.03 3.97 12.79
N GLU A 161 24.05 4.80 13.16
CA GLU A 161 24.10 6.26 12.94
C GLU A 161 25.41 6.89 13.41
N SER A 162 25.94 6.48 14.59
CA SER A 162 27.17 7.00 15.15
C SER A 162 28.42 6.70 14.31
N GLN A 163 28.37 5.70 13.45
CA GLN A 163 29.47 5.31 12.56
C GLN A 163 29.39 5.96 11.18
N ARG A 164 28.26 6.59 10.86
CA ARG A 164 27.97 7.14 9.53
C ARG A 164 29.03 8.13 9.08
N GLU A 165 29.28 9.19 9.87
CA GLU A 165 30.24 10.23 9.52
C GLU A 165 31.68 9.68 9.33
N ARG A 166 32.05 8.70 10.16
CA ARG A 166 33.33 8.01 10.01
C ARG A 166 33.39 7.21 8.70
N ALA A 167 32.34 6.46 8.39
CA ALA A 167 32.26 5.69 7.15
C ALA A 167 32.40 6.58 5.91
N GLU A 168 31.63 7.67 5.88
CA GLU A 168 31.70 8.68 4.81
C GLU A 168 33.09 9.30 4.69
N SER A 169 33.74 9.64 5.83
CA SER A 169 35.10 10.23 5.85
C SER A 169 36.17 9.26 5.35
N LEU A 170 35.98 7.97 5.54
CA LEU A 170 36.89 6.94 5.02
C LEU A 170 36.67 6.63 3.54
N GLY A 171 35.58 7.15 2.95
CA GLY A 171 35.27 6.96 1.54
C GLY A 171 34.28 5.83 1.24
N TYR A 172 33.60 5.27 2.25
CA TYR A 172 32.46 4.36 2.03
C TYR A 172 31.27 5.09 1.42
N THR A 173 30.55 4.41 0.54
CA THR A 173 29.23 4.87 0.12
C THR A 173 28.23 4.45 1.19
N VAL A 174 27.60 5.43 1.85
CA VAL A 174 26.64 5.19 2.92
C VAL A 174 25.23 5.52 2.44
N VAL A 175 24.30 4.57 2.56
CA VAL A 175 22.92 4.67 2.05
C VAL A 175 21.94 4.41 3.17
N ASP A 176 20.89 5.23 3.25
CA ASP A 176 19.79 5.07 4.18
C ASP A 176 18.82 3.94 3.73
N PRO A 177 18.11 3.30 4.66
CA PRO A 177 17.22 2.17 4.36
C PRO A 177 16.14 2.47 3.30
N PRO A 178 15.43 3.61 3.31
CA PRO A 178 14.45 3.89 2.26
C PRO A 178 15.07 4.01 0.86
N SER A 179 16.30 4.53 0.76
CA SER A 179 17.02 4.64 -0.52
C SER A 179 17.40 3.27 -1.08
N ILE A 180 17.72 2.30 -0.23
CA ILE A 180 18.02 0.93 -0.66
C ILE A 180 16.79 0.29 -1.29
N ILE A 181 15.63 0.36 -0.63
CA ILE A 181 14.36 -0.13 -1.18
C ILE A 181 14.04 0.58 -2.50
N ALA A 182 14.22 1.90 -2.53
CA ALA A 182 13.98 2.74 -3.70
C ALA A 182 14.84 2.33 -4.90
N THR A 183 16.13 2.07 -4.68
CA THR A 183 17.06 1.60 -5.72
C THR A 183 16.67 0.23 -6.23
N HIS A 184 16.37 -0.71 -5.33
CA HIS A 184 15.97 -2.07 -5.70
C HIS A 184 14.68 -2.07 -6.50
N LEU A 185 13.68 -1.29 -6.09
CA LEU A 185 12.44 -1.13 -6.83
C LEU A 185 12.68 -0.53 -8.23
N THR A 186 13.58 0.44 -8.34
CA THR A 186 13.96 1.06 -9.61
C THR A 186 14.54 0.04 -10.57
N GLU A 187 15.47 -0.79 -10.11
CA GLU A 187 16.11 -1.82 -10.93
C GLU A 187 15.13 -2.90 -11.38
N VAL A 188 14.21 -3.31 -10.49
CA VAL A 188 13.14 -4.27 -10.82
C VAL A 188 12.18 -3.72 -11.89
N ILE A 189 11.88 -2.41 -11.86
CA ILE A 189 10.99 -1.81 -12.87
C ILE A 189 11.70 -1.64 -14.23
N ARG A 190 13.02 -1.47 -14.22
CA ARG A 190 13.83 -1.32 -15.44
C ARG A 190 14.15 -2.65 -16.12
N SER A 191 14.19 -3.75 -15.38
CA SER A 191 14.50 -5.10 -15.88
C SER A 191 13.33 -5.73 -16.65
#